data_efbb49110f2a8f6d0a74b46e7e3e9b96
#
_entry.id   efbb49110f2a8f6d0a74b46e7e3e9b96
#
_cell.length_a   1.000
_cell.length_b   1.000
_cell.length_c   1.000
_cell.angle_alpha   90.00
_cell.angle_beta   90.00
_cell.angle_gamma   90.00
#
_symmetry.space_group_name_H-M   'P 1'
#
loop_
_entity.id
_entity.type
_entity.pdbx_description
1 polymer ?
#
loop_
_entity_poly.entity_id
_entity_poly.type
_entity_poly.pdbx_seq_one_letter_code
_entity_poly.pdbx_strand_id
1 'polypeptide(L)'
;MQFGYISVSPSPTRGNPLSFMSIMRIFENIIRGIIGDSGLKLNTISKTSGISHTYLTKLINDNINRPGKDKIASIMLTLNHSIEEINTVLAGYDYQALDAPDIPEILENNRKRKIQGNTLSLYDDIHVRLLLSPMERMGGTKILVKKAPSVLFMPDELYLGRQTDTNENDPPDKSFYHAFTRALFKERKAIFQMSCDAGTRFETYICRHCLEEYVKKVLDADQGNQPELALRFFANAASAIRANPDQHRTWIMERCPWFDYMIQGDDHDNPKVFFFGRKSHNYDSTSEQVNLQGFSSDSPSMIDLFRKETRLCRSAIDPQLKKNYPDSLIRYFTQLFRSYGCAEAFTAYMDSPEPTAMDRP
;
A
#
# COMPACT_ATOMS: atom_id res chain seq x y z
N MET A 1 -2.53 -6.56 35.31
CA MET A 1 -2.88 -7.96 35.05
C MET A 1 -1.65 -8.65 34.49
N GLN A 2 -1.11 -9.62 35.24
CA GLN A 2 0.10 -10.36 34.84
C GLN A 2 -0.29 -11.41 33.80
N PHE A 3 0.31 -11.37 32.63
CA PHE A 3 0.25 -12.48 31.68
C PHE A 3 1.29 -13.53 32.09
N GLY A 4 0.80 -14.66 32.62
CA GLY A 4 1.62 -15.81 32.95
C GLY A 4 2.09 -16.50 31.67
N TYR A 5 3.41 -16.62 31.49
CA TYR A 5 4.01 -17.53 30.54
C TYR A 5 3.73 -18.97 30.97
N ILE A 6 2.94 -19.69 30.16
CA ILE A 6 2.82 -21.12 30.30
C ILE A 6 4.04 -21.76 29.64
N SER A 7 4.99 -22.13 30.46
CA SER A 7 6.10 -23.00 30.07
C SER A 7 5.57 -24.41 29.90
N VAL A 8 5.36 -24.86 28.67
CA VAL A 8 5.08 -26.27 28.36
C VAL A 8 6.41 -26.96 28.12
N SER A 9 6.88 -27.69 29.11
CA SER A 9 7.97 -28.64 28.94
C SER A 9 7.45 -29.85 28.12
N PRO A 10 8.06 -30.21 27.00
CA PRO A 10 7.70 -31.44 26.30
C PRO A 10 8.29 -32.63 27.06
N SER A 11 7.47 -33.46 27.66
CA SER A 11 7.85 -34.81 28.04
C SER A 11 8.07 -35.65 26.78
N PRO A 12 9.10 -36.51 26.73
CA PRO A 12 9.39 -37.31 25.54
C PRO A 12 8.45 -38.52 25.50
N THR A 13 7.28 -38.37 24.89
CA THR A 13 6.54 -39.51 24.39
C THR A 13 7.16 -39.97 23.09
N ARG A 14 7.63 -41.24 23.07
CA ARG A 14 8.04 -41.96 21.87
C ARG A 14 6.86 -42.04 20.88
N GLY A 15 6.62 -40.96 20.13
CA GLY A 15 5.79 -40.93 18.93
C GLY A 15 6.73 -41.00 17.74
N ASN A 16 6.46 -41.90 16.79
CA ASN A 16 7.16 -42.07 15.52
C ASN A 16 7.60 -40.70 14.97
N PRO A 17 8.88 -40.49 14.67
CA PRO A 17 9.28 -39.31 13.93
C PRO A 17 8.59 -39.44 12.57
N LEU A 18 7.54 -38.67 12.36
CA LEU A 18 7.11 -38.35 11.00
C LEU A 18 8.38 -37.87 10.32
N SER A 19 8.88 -38.71 9.40
CA SER A 19 10.17 -38.51 8.76
C SER A 19 10.16 -37.09 8.24
N PHE A 20 11.28 -36.38 8.41
CA PHE A 20 11.54 -35.05 7.83
C PHE A 20 11.12 -35.00 6.35
N MET A 21 11.20 -36.13 5.66
CA MET A 21 10.65 -36.36 4.32
C MET A 21 9.11 -36.25 4.23
N SER A 22 8.36 -36.63 5.27
CA SER A 22 6.90 -36.54 5.23
C SER A 22 6.41 -35.09 5.43
N ILE A 23 7.13 -34.34 6.24
CA ILE A 23 6.85 -32.89 6.42
C ILE A 23 7.25 -32.14 5.13
N MET A 24 8.39 -32.43 4.53
CA MET A 24 8.80 -31.88 3.23
C MET A 24 7.75 -32.14 2.13
N ARG A 25 7.20 -33.35 2.05
CA ARG A 25 6.17 -33.70 1.05
C ARG A 25 4.87 -32.91 1.23
N ILE A 26 4.52 -32.47 2.42
CA ILE A 26 3.34 -31.62 2.66
C ILE A 26 3.59 -30.24 2.04
N PHE A 27 4.81 -29.70 2.13
CA PHE A 27 5.16 -28.39 1.56
C PHE A 27 5.44 -28.46 0.04
N GLU A 28 5.90 -29.59 -0.48
CA GLU A 28 6.12 -29.80 -1.94
C GLU A 28 4.87 -29.58 -2.79
N ASN A 29 3.67 -29.71 -2.18
CA ASN A 29 2.40 -29.63 -2.89
C ASN A 29 1.67 -28.28 -2.76
N ILE A 30 2.16 -27.31 -1.96
CA ILE A 30 1.41 -26.07 -1.70
C ILE A 30 1.17 -25.28 -3.00
N ILE A 31 2.21 -24.95 -3.74
CA ILE A 31 2.09 -24.16 -5.00
C ILE A 31 1.28 -24.93 -6.05
N ARG A 32 1.40 -26.24 -6.10
CA ARG A 32 0.60 -27.08 -7.00
C ARG A 32 -0.89 -26.99 -6.65
N GLY A 33 -1.23 -27.10 -5.36
CA GLY A 33 -2.60 -26.92 -4.88
C GLY A 33 -3.15 -25.55 -5.26
N ILE A 34 -2.40 -24.48 -4.96
CA ILE A 34 -2.77 -23.10 -5.30
C ILE A 34 -3.02 -22.92 -6.81
N ILE A 35 -2.14 -23.47 -7.65
CA ILE A 35 -2.33 -23.41 -9.12
C ILE A 35 -3.58 -24.20 -9.54
N GLY A 36 -3.79 -25.40 -8.97
CA GLY A 36 -4.94 -26.24 -9.26
C GLY A 36 -6.26 -25.56 -8.88
N ASP A 37 -6.32 -25.00 -7.68
CA ASP A 37 -7.51 -24.36 -7.12
C ASP A 37 -7.85 -23.02 -7.81
N SER A 38 -6.88 -22.40 -8.47
CA SER A 38 -7.08 -21.13 -9.17
C SER A 38 -8.04 -21.21 -10.36
N GLY A 39 -8.25 -22.39 -10.93
CA GLY A 39 -9.04 -22.61 -12.14
C GLY A 39 -8.44 -21.99 -13.41
N LEU A 40 -7.29 -21.32 -13.33
CA LEU A 40 -6.66 -20.71 -14.48
C LEU A 40 -5.86 -21.72 -15.32
N LYS A 41 -5.91 -21.54 -16.64
CA LYS A 41 -5.08 -22.36 -17.54
C LYS A 41 -3.60 -22.02 -17.36
N LEU A 42 -2.72 -23.05 -17.36
CA LEU A 42 -1.27 -22.85 -17.24
C LEU A 42 -0.69 -21.86 -18.25
N ASN A 43 -1.26 -21.81 -19.45
CA ASN A 43 -0.81 -20.84 -20.44
C ASN A 43 -1.10 -19.40 -20.02
N THR A 44 -2.24 -19.16 -19.35
CA THR A 44 -2.58 -17.85 -18.78
C THR A 44 -1.61 -17.49 -17.66
N ILE A 45 -1.41 -18.40 -16.69
CA ILE A 45 -0.44 -18.20 -15.61
C ILE A 45 0.96 -17.93 -16.18
N SER A 46 1.38 -18.71 -17.17
CA SER A 46 2.66 -18.54 -17.85
C SER A 46 2.82 -17.18 -18.50
N LYS A 47 1.78 -16.70 -19.21
CA LYS A 47 1.80 -15.40 -19.89
C LYS A 47 1.85 -14.25 -18.87
N THR A 48 1.09 -14.33 -17.79
CA THR A 48 0.96 -13.26 -16.80
C THR A 48 2.15 -13.22 -15.85
N SER A 49 2.61 -14.38 -15.33
CA SER A 49 3.73 -14.43 -14.39
C SER A 49 5.11 -14.26 -15.04
N GLY A 50 5.21 -14.38 -16.36
CA GLY A 50 6.50 -14.44 -17.06
C GLY A 50 7.24 -15.77 -16.92
N ILE A 51 6.70 -16.73 -16.18
CA ILE A 51 7.32 -18.05 -15.98
C ILE A 51 6.98 -18.94 -17.19
N SER A 52 7.98 -19.65 -17.70
CA SER A 52 7.77 -20.51 -18.88
C SER A 52 6.75 -21.61 -18.60
N HIS A 53 5.93 -21.92 -19.61
CA HIS A 53 4.96 -23.02 -19.52
C HIS A 53 5.63 -24.34 -19.16
N THR A 54 6.83 -24.61 -19.69
CA THR A 54 7.62 -25.81 -19.37
C THR A 54 8.00 -25.87 -17.89
N TYR A 55 8.34 -24.73 -17.28
CA TYR A 55 8.64 -24.67 -15.85
C TYR A 55 7.39 -24.97 -15.02
N LEU A 56 6.25 -24.34 -15.35
CA LEU A 56 4.99 -24.59 -14.66
C LEU A 56 4.53 -26.05 -14.78
N THR A 57 4.70 -26.64 -15.96
CA THR A 57 4.41 -28.08 -16.16
C THR A 57 5.30 -28.96 -15.30
N LYS A 58 6.61 -28.67 -15.23
CA LYS A 58 7.53 -29.40 -14.35
C LYS A 58 7.16 -29.24 -12.88
N LEU A 59 6.74 -28.05 -12.47
CA LEU A 59 6.33 -27.76 -11.10
C LEU A 59 5.08 -28.56 -10.71
N ILE A 60 4.08 -28.62 -11.59
CA ILE A 60 2.83 -29.38 -11.34
C ILE A 60 3.09 -30.89 -11.34
N ASN A 61 4.03 -31.38 -12.15
CA ASN A 61 4.35 -32.80 -12.24
C ASN A 61 5.42 -33.25 -11.21
N ASP A 62 5.61 -32.50 -10.12
CA ASP A 62 6.55 -32.79 -9.03
C ASP A 62 8.03 -32.97 -9.48
N ASN A 63 8.40 -32.39 -10.61
CA ASN A 63 9.77 -32.40 -11.09
C ASN A 63 10.62 -31.23 -10.55
N ILE A 64 10.02 -30.38 -9.69
CA ILE A 64 10.67 -29.25 -9.02
C ILE A 64 10.22 -29.25 -7.57
N ASN A 65 11.10 -29.70 -6.68
CA ASN A 65 10.79 -29.84 -5.25
C ASN A 65 10.89 -28.50 -4.49
N ARG A 66 11.72 -27.57 -4.96
CA ARG A 66 11.91 -26.26 -4.34
C ARG A 66 11.96 -25.19 -5.43
N PRO A 67 10.79 -24.61 -5.77
CA PRO A 67 10.76 -23.47 -6.70
C PRO A 67 11.46 -22.26 -6.09
N GLY A 68 12.11 -21.45 -6.92
CA GLY A 68 12.78 -20.23 -6.45
C GLY A 68 11.79 -19.22 -5.83
N LYS A 69 12.26 -18.41 -4.87
CA LYS A 69 11.49 -17.38 -4.17
C LYS A 69 10.76 -16.47 -5.15
N ASP A 70 11.45 -16.00 -6.17
CA ASP A 70 10.95 -15.17 -7.27
C ASP A 70 9.82 -15.85 -8.07
N LYS A 71 9.94 -17.17 -8.30
CA LYS A 71 8.94 -17.95 -9.02
C LYS A 71 7.66 -18.13 -8.20
N ILE A 72 7.81 -18.44 -6.90
CA ILE A 72 6.68 -18.55 -5.97
C ILE A 72 5.92 -17.22 -5.94
N ALA A 73 6.64 -16.13 -5.69
CA ALA A 73 6.03 -14.80 -5.63
C ALA A 73 5.33 -14.42 -6.95
N SER A 74 5.97 -14.66 -8.09
CA SER A 74 5.41 -14.35 -9.41
C SER A 74 4.13 -15.14 -9.71
N ILE A 75 4.08 -16.44 -9.34
CA ILE A 75 2.88 -17.26 -9.52
C ILE A 75 1.75 -16.75 -8.63
N MET A 76 2.01 -16.55 -7.35
CA MET A 76 1.00 -16.15 -6.38
C MET A 76 0.45 -14.77 -6.66
N LEU A 77 1.29 -13.80 -7.06
CA LEU A 77 0.85 -12.47 -7.50
C LEU A 77 -0.07 -12.57 -8.73
N THR A 78 0.26 -13.43 -9.68
CA THR A 78 -0.59 -13.71 -10.85
C THR A 78 -1.96 -14.27 -10.46
N LEU A 79 -2.01 -15.03 -9.38
CA LEU A 79 -3.23 -15.63 -8.83
C LEU A 79 -3.95 -14.70 -7.84
N ASN A 80 -3.53 -13.44 -7.73
CA ASN A 80 -4.10 -12.39 -6.86
C ASN A 80 -4.01 -12.68 -5.35
N HIS A 81 -3.01 -13.43 -4.91
CA HIS A 81 -2.73 -13.61 -3.49
C HIS A 81 -2.15 -12.33 -2.87
N SER A 82 -2.42 -12.16 -1.57
CA SER A 82 -1.85 -11.07 -0.76
C SER A 82 -0.37 -11.31 -0.46
N ILE A 83 0.35 -10.26 -0.07
CA ILE A 83 1.76 -10.39 0.37
C ILE A 83 1.88 -11.28 1.61
N GLU A 84 0.90 -11.26 2.50
CA GLU A 84 0.87 -12.11 3.69
C GLU A 84 0.76 -13.60 3.32
N GLU A 85 -0.14 -13.93 2.38
CA GLU A 85 -0.27 -15.30 1.86
C GLU A 85 1.01 -15.75 1.15
N ILE A 86 1.62 -14.87 0.35
CA ILE A 86 2.91 -15.14 -0.30
C ILE A 86 3.99 -15.43 0.75
N ASN A 87 4.10 -14.60 1.78
CA ASN A 87 5.08 -14.77 2.83
C ASN A 87 4.86 -16.06 3.63
N THR A 88 3.60 -16.44 3.84
CA THR A 88 3.24 -17.73 4.47
C THR A 88 3.74 -18.91 3.63
N VAL A 89 3.54 -18.87 2.32
CA VAL A 89 4.01 -19.91 1.41
C VAL A 89 5.54 -19.92 1.32
N LEU A 90 6.18 -18.75 1.26
CA LEU A 90 7.63 -18.62 1.26
C LEU A 90 8.25 -19.24 2.52
N ALA A 91 7.66 -18.98 3.69
CA ALA A 91 8.10 -19.58 4.95
C ALA A 91 8.01 -21.12 4.92
N GLY A 92 6.98 -21.68 4.26
CA GLY A 92 6.86 -23.12 4.05
C GLY A 92 7.98 -23.75 3.20
N TYR A 93 8.66 -22.94 2.41
CA TYR A 93 9.84 -23.33 1.62
C TYR A 93 11.19 -22.88 2.24
N ASP A 94 11.19 -22.46 3.51
CA ASP A 94 12.35 -21.90 4.22
C ASP A 94 12.93 -20.65 3.54
N TYR A 95 12.08 -19.83 2.90
CA TYR A 95 12.47 -18.53 2.41
C TYR A 95 12.07 -17.44 3.40
N GLN A 96 12.88 -16.40 3.45
CA GLN A 96 12.49 -15.16 4.15
C GLN A 96 11.33 -14.49 3.44
N ALA A 97 10.56 -13.68 4.17
CA ALA A 97 9.52 -12.85 3.62
C ALA A 97 10.02 -11.98 2.46
N LEU A 98 9.12 -11.57 1.58
CA LEU A 98 9.44 -10.64 0.50
C LEU A 98 9.98 -9.34 1.06
N ASP A 99 11.07 -8.87 0.48
CA ASP A 99 11.71 -7.60 0.81
C ASP A 99 12.07 -6.84 -0.47
N ALA A 100 12.43 -5.56 -0.33
CA ALA A 100 12.77 -4.68 -1.44
C ALA A 100 13.83 -5.27 -2.41
N PRO A 101 14.90 -5.96 -1.94
CA PRO A 101 15.87 -6.62 -2.81
C PRO A 101 15.31 -7.72 -3.72
N ASP A 102 14.18 -8.32 -3.36
CA ASP A 102 13.59 -9.40 -4.16
C ASP A 102 12.88 -8.90 -5.43
N ILE A 103 12.46 -7.64 -5.43
CA ILE A 103 11.63 -7.05 -6.48
C ILE A 103 12.29 -7.09 -7.86
N PRO A 104 13.56 -6.67 -8.01
CA PRO A 104 14.21 -6.71 -9.31
C PRO A 104 14.17 -8.09 -9.95
N GLU A 105 14.37 -9.14 -9.17
CA GLU A 105 14.37 -10.52 -9.66
C GLU A 105 12.97 -10.98 -10.06
N ILE A 106 11.96 -10.68 -9.25
CA ILE A 106 10.55 -11.00 -9.54
C ILE A 106 10.10 -10.32 -10.84
N LEU A 107 10.42 -9.04 -10.99
CA LEU A 107 10.06 -8.28 -12.19
C LEU A 107 10.88 -8.69 -13.41
N GLU A 108 12.15 -9.06 -13.26
CA GLU A 108 13.00 -9.53 -14.34
C GLU A 108 12.49 -10.84 -14.94
N ASN A 109 11.92 -11.73 -14.15
CA ASN A 109 11.27 -12.94 -14.67
C ASN A 109 10.11 -12.62 -15.61
N ASN A 110 9.36 -11.57 -15.32
CA ASN A 110 8.28 -11.08 -16.16
C ASN A 110 8.82 -10.38 -17.42
N ARG A 111 9.93 -9.67 -17.30
CA ARG A 111 10.58 -8.86 -18.34
C ARG A 111 11.23 -9.67 -19.45
N LYS A 112 11.77 -10.85 -19.16
CA LYS A 112 12.41 -11.74 -20.16
C LYS A 112 11.54 -12.09 -21.36
N ARG A 113 10.28 -11.68 -21.36
CA ARG A 113 9.32 -11.88 -22.46
C ARG A 113 9.14 -10.71 -23.40
N LYS A 114 10.11 -9.82 -23.52
CA LYS A 114 10.15 -8.73 -24.50
C LYS A 114 9.06 -7.68 -24.32
N ILE A 115 9.34 -6.66 -23.55
CA ILE A 115 8.67 -5.38 -23.74
C ILE A 115 9.73 -4.29 -23.83
N GLN A 116 9.78 -3.69 -25.02
CA GLN A 116 10.45 -2.42 -25.22
C GLN A 116 9.52 -1.36 -24.61
N GLY A 117 9.90 -0.83 -23.47
CA GLY A 117 9.17 0.26 -22.84
C GLY A 117 9.76 0.58 -21.47
N ASN A 118 9.59 1.81 -21.01
CA ASN A 118 10.12 2.39 -19.78
C ASN A 118 9.74 1.62 -18.50
N THR A 119 10.20 0.40 -18.36
CA THR A 119 9.95 -0.45 -17.18
C THR A 119 10.64 0.05 -15.92
N LEU A 120 11.67 0.91 -16.03
CA LEU A 120 12.33 1.53 -14.87
C LEU A 120 11.38 2.33 -13.97
N SER A 121 10.36 2.99 -14.55
CA SER A 121 9.37 3.73 -13.76
C SER A 121 8.49 2.86 -12.88
N LEU A 122 8.26 1.61 -13.27
CA LEU A 122 7.44 0.64 -12.54
C LEU A 122 8.17 0.12 -11.30
N TYR A 123 9.47 -0.11 -11.41
CA TYR A 123 10.30 -0.56 -10.29
C TYR A 123 10.30 0.43 -9.13
N ASP A 124 10.42 1.73 -9.46
CA ASP A 124 10.53 2.77 -8.45
C ASP A 124 9.26 2.88 -7.60
N ASP A 125 8.07 2.78 -8.21
CA ASP A 125 6.80 2.86 -7.47
C ASP A 125 6.59 1.64 -6.54
N ILE A 126 6.92 0.45 -6.98
CA ILE A 126 6.85 -0.77 -6.16
C ILE A 126 7.86 -0.71 -5.01
N HIS A 127 9.10 -0.31 -5.28
CA HIS A 127 10.12 -0.13 -4.25
C HIS A 127 9.68 0.87 -3.18
N VAL A 128 9.14 2.02 -3.60
CA VAL A 128 8.60 3.03 -2.67
C VAL A 128 7.53 2.44 -1.76
N ARG A 129 6.61 1.65 -2.30
CA ARG A 129 5.53 1.04 -1.52
C ARG A 129 6.04 0.00 -0.54
N LEU A 130 7.02 -0.79 -0.93
CA LEU A 130 7.65 -1.79 -0.05
C LEU A 130 8.48 -1.13 1.06
N LEU A 131 9.16 -0.03 0.78
CA LEU A 131 9.87 0.73 1.80
C LEU A 131 8.92 1.40 2.81
N LEU A 132 7.70 1.74 2.39
CA LEU A 132 6.69 2.30 3.30
C LEU A 132 6.13 1.26 4.29
N SER A 133 5.90 0.04 3.85
CA SER A 133 5.28 -1.01 4.69
C SER A 133 5.99 -1.24 6.03
N PRO A 134 7.33 -1.37 6.11
CA PRO A 134 8.02 -1.50 7.40
C PRO A 134 7.82 -0.29 8.31
N MET A 135 7.81 0.93 7.77
CA MET A 135 7.58 2.15 8.56
C MET A 135 6.12 2.25 9.02
N GLU A 136 5.19 1.81 8.19
CA GLU A 136 3.77 1.77 8.54
C GLU A 136 3.47 0.77 9.67
N ARG A 137 4.26 -0.32 9.79
CA ARG A 137 4.16 -1.30 10.90
C ARG A 137 4.68 -0.79 12.25
N MET A 138 5.58 0.18 12.24
CA MET A 138 6.15 0.69 13.49
C MET A 138 5.10 1.50 14.26
N GLY A 139 4.99 1.30 15.56
CA GLY A 139 4.04 2.02 16.43
C GLY A 139 4.37 3.51 16.61
N GLY A 140 3.73 4.13 17.59
CA GLY A 140 3.96 5.53 17.96
C GLY A 140 3.27 6.55 17.05
N THR A 141 3.76 7.79 17.07
CA THR A 141 3.22 8.87 16.23
C THR A 141 3.86 8.87 14.85
N LYS A 142 3.05 8.97 13.81
CA LYS A 142 3.48 9.12 12.41
C LYS A 142 3.05 10.48 11.88
N ILE A 143 4.02 11.24 11.42
CA ILE A 143 3.80 12.56 10.83
C ILE A 143 3.91 12.41 9.31
N LEU A 144 2.84 12.79 8.61
CA LEU A 144 2.72 12.68 7.16
C LEU A 144 2.55 14.07 6.54
N VAL A 145 3.31 14.36 5.52
CA VAL A 145 3.13 15.55 4.70
C VAL A 145 2.79 15.11 3.29
N LYS A 146 1.59 15.47 2.80
CA LYS A 146 0.99 14.93 1.58
C LYS A 146 0.18 15.97 0.81
N LYS A 147 -0.24 15.61 -0.41
CA LYS A 147 -1.11 16.46 -1.26
C LYS A 147 -2.60 16.24 -0.99
N ALA A 148 -2.95 15.07 -0.47
CA ALA A 148 -4.32 14.63 -0.20
C ALA A 148 -4.35 13.74 1.02
N PRO A 149 -5.50 13.36 1.57
CA PRO A 149 -5.63 12.37 2.62
C PRO A 149 -4.88 11.08 2.28
N SER A 150 -4.63 10.23 3.28
CA SER A 150 -3.93 8.97 3.03
C SER A 150 -4.73 8.11 2.05
N VAL A 151 -4.03 7.53 1.07
CA VAL A 151 -4.62 6.57 0.11
C VAL A 151 -5.25 5.36 0.80
N LEU A 152 -4.94 5.13 2.07
CA LEU A 152 -5.51 4.05 2.87
C LEU A 152 -7.00 4.27 3.21
N PHE A 153 -7.51 5.51 3.09
CA PHE A 153 -8.94 5.81 3.14
C PHE A 153 -9.64 5.66 1.79
N MET A 154 -8.88 5.39 0.72
CA MET A 154 -9.42 5.27 -0.63
C MET A 154 -10.22 3.96 -0.77
N PRO A 155 -11.43 3.98 -1.37
CA PRO A 155 -12.13 2.77 -1.77
C PRO A 155 -11.25 1.91 -2.66
N ASP A 156 -11.35 0.58 -2.53
CA ASP A 156 -10.57 -0.35 -3.33
C ASP A 156 -10.82 -0.15 -4.83
N GLU A 157 -12.07 0.07 -5.19
CA GLU A 157 -12.52 0.33 -6.57
C GLU A 157 -11.81 1.54 -7.17
N LEU A 158 -11.66 2.63 -6.42
CA LEU A 158 -10.96 3.83 -6.90
C LEU A 158 -9.46 3.59 -7.07
N TYR A 159 -8.85 2.89 -6.12
CA TYR A 159 -7.41 2.61 -6.19
C TYR A 159 -7.09 1.59 -7.28
N LEU A 160 -7.89 0.54 -7.36
CA LEU A 160 -7.71 -0.57 -8.29
C LEU A 160 -8.30 -0.24 -9.67
N GLY A 161 -9.41 0.50 -9.74
CA GLY A 161 -10.07 0.88 -10.99
C GLY A 161 -9.18 1.70 -11.92
N ARG A 162 -8.35 2.59 -11.38
CA ARG A 162 -7.33 3.31 -12.15
C ARG A 162 -6.23 2.40 -12.73
N GLN A 163 -6.24 1.13 -12.34
CA GLN A 163 -5.24 0.13 -12.74
C GLN A 163 -5.85 -1.03 -13.52
N THR A 164 -7.19 -1.16 -13.52
CA THR A 164 -7.90 -2.32 -14.10
C THR A 164 -8.41 -2.11 -15.52
N ASP A 165 -8.11 -0.98 -16.16
CA ASP A 165 -8.26 -0.87 -17.63
C ASP A 165 -7.24 -1.78 -18.34
N THR A 166 -7.20 -3.03 -17.90
CA THR A 166 -6.49 -4.09 -18.59
C THR A 166 -7.37 -4.54 -19.74
N ASN A 167 -7.13 -3.98 -20.91
CA ASN A 167 -7.61 -4.58 -22.14
C ASN A 167 -6.96 -5.96 -22.29
N GLU A 168 -7.68 -6.92 -22.84
CA GLU A 168 -7.13 -8.25 -23.18
C GLU A 168 -5.84 -8.19 -24.02
N ASN A 169 -5.58 -7.03 -24.64
CA ASN A 169 -4.41 -6.70 -25.43
C ASN A 169 -3.27 -6.04 -24.64
N ASP A 170 -3.46 -5.79 -23.34
CA ASP A 170 -2.39 -5.21 -22.53
C ASP A 170 -1.20 -6.16 -22.43
N PRO A 171 0.01 -5.61 -22.43
CA PRO A 171 1.21 -6.42 -22.29
C PRO A 171 1.19 -7.19 -20.96
N PRO A 172 1.69 -8.42 -20.93
CA PRO A 172 1.67 -9.29 -19.74
C PRO A 172 2.28 -8.67 -18.47
N ASP A 173 3.27 -7.80 -18.63
CA ASP A 173 3.93 -7.07 -17.54
C ASP A 173 3.00 -6.08 -16.84
N LYS A 174 2.10 -5.43 -17.58
CA LYS A 174 1.12 -4.51 -17.00
C LYS A 174 0.18 -5.24 -16.06
N SER A 175 -0.33 -6.39 -16.47
CA SER A 175 -1.19 -7.24 -15.62
C SER A 175 -0.47 -7.70 -14.35
N PHE A 176 0.80 -8.10 -14.44
CA PHE A 176 1.61 -8.49 -13.29
C PHE A 176 1.85 -7.32 -12.34
N TYR A 177 2.22 -6.16 -12.87
CA TYR A 177 2.39 -4.94 -12.09
C TYR A 177 1.11 -4.57 -11.32
N HIS A 178 -0.06 -4.66 -11.98
CA HIS A 178 -1.34 -4.38 -11.35
C HIS A 178 -1.65 -5.38 -10.22
N ALA A 179 -1.39 -6.66 -10.43
CA ALA A 179 -1.56 -7.68 -9.39
C ALA A 179 -0.66 -7.40 -8.18
N PHE A 180 0.61 -7.06 -8.43
CA PHE A 180 1.55 -6.73 -7.36
C PHE A 180 1.15 -5.46 -6.60
N THR A 181 0.78 -4.40 -7.31
CA THR A 181 0.30 -3.16 -6.70
C THR A 181 -0.95 -3.39 -5.86
N ARG A 182 -1.87 -4.24 -6.33
CA ARG A 182 -3.08 -4.63 -5.59
C ARG A 182 -2.72 -5.37 -4.30
N ALA A 183 -1.82 -6.34 -4.38
CA ALA A 183 -1.38 -7.08 -3.22
C ALA A 183 -0.74 -6.17 -2.16
N LEU A 184 0.16 -5.26 -2.57
CA LEU A 184 0.77 -4.27 -1.70
C LEU A 184 -0.25 -3.30 -1.08
N PHE A 185 -1.25 -2.89 -1.84
CA PHE A 185 -2.28 -2.00 -1.32
C PHE A 185 -3.12 -2.67 -0.24
N LYS A 186 -3.52 -3.93 -0.45
CA LYS A 186 -4.25 -4.73 0.55
C LYS A 186 -3.42 -4.92 1.81
N GLU A 187 -2.13 -5.27 1.67
CA GLU A 187 -1.22 -5.40 2.80
C GLU A 187 -1.11 -4.08 3.58
N ARG A 188 -0.91 -2.96 2.92
CA ARG A 188 -0.82 -1.65 3.58
C ARG A 188 -2.10 -1.28 4.30
N LYS A 189 -3.28 -1.59 3.75
CA LYS A 189 -4.56 -1.41 4.47
C LYS A 189 -4.62 -2.26 5.74
N ALA A 190 -4.22 -3.53 5.67
CA ALA A 190 -4.17 -4.40 6.85
C ALA A 190 -3.20 -3.85 7.91
N ILE A 191 -2.00 -3.43 7.50
CA ILE A 191 -1.01 -2.81 8.40
C ILE A 191 -1.58 -1.52 9.04
N PHE A 192 -2.26 -0.69 8.27
CA PHE A 192 -2.88 0.54 8.76
C PHE A 192 -3.93 0.22 9.83
N GLN A 193 -4.79 -0.76 9.57
CA GLN A 193 -5.78 -1.22 10.55
C GLN A 193 -5.11 -1.71 11.83
N MET A 194 -4.15 -2.62 11.72
CA MET A 194 -3.39 -3.11 12.88
C MET A 194 -2.71 -1.96 13.65
N SER A 195 -2.22 -0.95 12.95
CA SER A 195 -1.62 0.23 13.57
C SER A 195 -2.65 1.08 14.31
N CYS A 196 -3.86 1.23 13.74
CA CYS A 196 -4.96 1.92 14.40
C CYS A 196 -5.39 1.17 15.68
N ASP A 197 -5.55 -0.14 15.62
CA ASP A 197 -5.92 -0.99 16.75
C ASP A 197 -4.85 -0.94 17.86
N ALA A 198 -3.58 -0.83 17.50
CA ALA A 198 -2.46 -0.64 18.41
C ALA A 198 -2.32 0.80 18.95
N GLY A 199 -3.22 1.72 18.62
CA GLY A 199 -3.22 3.08 19.12
C GLY A 199 -2.18 4.00 18.45
N THR A 200 -1.66 3.64 17.28
CA THR A 200 -0.78 4.51 16.48
C THR A 200 -1.49 5.81 16.12
N ARG A 201 -0.81 6.94 16.28
CA ARG A 201 -1.33 8.26 15.94
C ARG A 201 -0.78 8.72 14.60
N PHE A 202 -1.66 9.29 13.78
CA PHE A 202 -1.35 9.82 12.45
C PHE A 202 -1.60 11.33 12.44
N GLU A 203 -0.54 12.11 12.30
CA GLU A 203 -0.63 13.57 12.15
C GLU A 203 -0.31 13.93 10.68
N THR A 204 -1.33 14.34 9.93
CA THR A 204 -1.24 14.60 8.49
C THR A 204 -1.30 16.08 8.20
N TYR A 205 -0.39 16.58 7.35
CA TYR A 205 -0.34 17.95 6.88
C TYR A 205 -0.56 17.97 5.37
N ILE A 206 -1.55 18.73 4.93
CA ILE A 206 -1.96 18.82 3.53
C ILE A 206 -1.89 20.28 3.08
N CYS A 207 -1.18 20.55 1.99
CA CYS A 207 -1.17 21.87 1.38
C CYS A 207 -2.55 22.15 0.76
N ARG A 208 -3.16 23.31 1.10
CA ARG A 208 -4.47 23.76 0.59
C ARG A 208 -4.50 23.71 -0.94
N HIS A 209 -3.58 24.38 -1.57
CA HIS A 209 -3.52 24.45 -3.03
C HIS A 209 -3.42 23.07 -3.70
N CYS A 210 -2.52 22.21 -3.20
CA CYS A 210 -2.40 20.85 -3.73
C CYS A 210 -3.67 20.04 -3.56
N LEU A 211 -4.37 20.23 -2.44
CA LEU A 211 -5.65 19.55 -2.16
C LEU A 211 -6.75 20.00 -3.13
N GLU A 212 -6.87 21.30 -3.31
CA GLU A 212 -7.87 21.90 -4.22
C GLU A 212 -7.63 21.47 -5.68
N GLU A 213 -6.39 21.48 -6.13
CA GLU A 213 -6.01 20.93 -7.46
C GLU A 213 -6.31 19.45 -7.57
N TYR A 214 -6.01 18.68 -6.53
CA TYR A 214 -6.31 17.25 -6.52
C TYR A 214 -7.81 17.00 -6.61
N VAL A 215 -8.61 17.70 -5.81
CA VAL A 215 -10.10 17.60 -5.83
C VAL A 215 -10.64 17.98 -7.20
N LYS A 216 -10.20 19.12 -7.75
CA LYS A 216 -10.57 19.52 -9.11
C LYS A 216 -10.32 18.42 -10.13
N LYS A 217 -9.12 17.83 -10.11
CA LYS A 217 -8.74 16.80 -11.05
C LYS A 217 -9.55 15.51 -10.89
N VAL A 218 -9.83 15.06 -9.65
CA VAL A 218 -10.53 13.79 -9.44
C VAL A 218 -12.04 13.88 -9.61
N LEU A 219 -12.61 15.09 -9.53
CA LEU A 219 -14.04 15.35 -9.80
C LEU A 219 -14.31 15.66 -11.27
N ASP A 220 -13.29 15.85 -12.09
CA ASP A 220 -13.42 16.09 -13.53
C ASP A 220 -13.82 14.79 -14.23
N ALA A 221 -15.12 14.67 -14.52
CA ALA A 221 -15.69 13.50 -15.19
C ALA A 221 -15.21 13.35 -16.65
N ASP A 222 -14.83 14.45 -17.29
CA ASP A 222 -14.38 14.44 -18.69
C ASP A 222 -13.04 13.68 -18.86
N GLN A 223 -12.32 13.48 -17.76
CA GLN A 223 -11.08 12.69 -17.74
C GLN A 223 -11.29 11.19 -17.43
N GLY A 224 -12.53 10.69 -17.51
CA GLY A 224 -12.84 9.29 -17.17
C GLY A 224 -12.72 8.98 -15.67
N ASN A 225 -12.71 10.01 -14.83
CA ASN A 225 -12.68 9.84 -13.38
C ASN A 225 -14.05 9.38 -12.85
N GLN A 226 -14.04 8.81 -11.66
CA GLN A 226 -15.24 8.37 -10.95
C GLN A 226 -15.49 9.32 -9.75
N PRO A 227 -16.20 10.45 -9.95
CA PRO A 227 -16.40 11.48 -8.93
C PRO A 227 -17.00 10.92 -7.63
N GLU A 228 -17.91 9.97 -7.74
CA GLU A 228 -18.53 9.31 -6.59
C GLU A 228 -17.49 8.62 -5.69
N LEU A 229 -16.59 7.82 -6.27
CA LEU A 229 -15.54 7.15 -5.50
C LEU A 229 -14.52 8.15 -4.91
N ALA A 230 -14.28 9.27 -5.60
CA ALA A 230 -13.48 10.34 -5.06
C ALA A 230 -14.14 11.01 -3.84
N LEU A 231 -15.45 11.25 -3.87
CA LEU A 231 -16.20 11.77 -2.72
C LEU A 231 -16.18 10.78 -1.56
N ARG A 232 -16.37 9.49 -1.80
CA ARG A 232 -16.26 8.43 -0.77
C ARG A 232 -14.88 8.40 -0.13
N PHE A 233 -13.81 8.56 -0.91
CA PHE A 233 -12.44 8.66 -0.37
C PHE A 233 -12.31 9.77 0.68
N PHE A 234 -12.79 10.96 0.37
CA PHE A 234 -12.74 12.09 1.30
C PHE A 234 -13.70 11.91 2.48
N ALA A 235 -14.87 11.33 2.26
CA ALA A 235 -15.84 11.03 3.29
C ALA A 235 -15.29 10.00 4.30
N ASN A 236 -14.64 8.94 3.82
CA ASN A 236 -13.99 7.96 4.69
C ASN A 236 -12.91 8.60 5.56
N ALA A 237 -12.07 9.47 4.98
CA ALA A 237 -11.06 10.22 5.74
C ALA A 237 -11.71 11.13 6.80
N ALA A 238 -12.73 11.88 6.42
CA ALA A 238 -13.45 12.78 7.32
C ALA A 238 -14.16 12.03 8.46
N SER A 239 -14.77 10.87 8.16
CA SER A 239 -15.43 10.01 9.15
C SER A 239 -14.42 9.43 10.15
N ALA A 240 -13.28 8.95 9.68
CA ALA A 240 -12.21 8.47 10.56
C ALA A 240 -11.67 9.58 11.48
N ILE A 241 -11.48 10.80 10.94
CA ILE A 241 -11.04 11.97 11.71
C ILE A 241 -12.11 12.36 12.75
N ARG A 242 -13.40 12.34 12.39
CA ARG A 242 -14.51 12.65 13.29
C ARG A 242 -14.63 11.63 14.41
N ALA A 243 -14.46 10.34 14.09
CA ALA A 243 -14.54 9.25 15.06
C ALA A 243 -13.37 9.25 16.05
N ASN A 244 -12.16 9.51 15.58
CA ASN A 244 -10.94 9.46 16.39
C ASN A 244 -10.00 10.65 16.08
N PRO A 245 -10.34 11.89 16.49
CA PRO A 245 -9.59 13.09 16.13
C PRO A 245 -8.18 13.15 16.71
N ASP A 246 -7.90 12.41 17.78
CA ASP A 246 -6.56 12.31 18.37
C ASP A 246 -5.68 11.28 17.64
N GLN A 247 -6.30 10.28 17.03
CA GLN A 247 -5.59 9.26 16.24
C GLN A 247 -5.34 9.70 14.80
N HIS A 248 -6.31 10.37 14.18
CA HIS A 248 -6.28 10.80 12.77
C HIS A 248 -6.27 12.32 12.64
N ARG A 249 -5.26 12.97 13.20
CA ARG A 249 -5.16 14.42 13.17
C ARG A 249 -4.73 14.93 11.80
N THR A 250 -5.56 15.73 11.14
CA THR A 250 -5.28 16.27 9.80
C THR A 250 -5.36 17.79 9.79
N TRP A 251 -4.34 18.42 9.21
CA TRP A 251 -4.19 19.86 9.13
C TRP A 251 -4.09 20.32 7.69
N ILE A 252 -4.81 21.39 7.33
CA ILE A 252 -4.62 22.12 6.08
C ILE A 252 -3.68 23.26 6.35
N MET A 253 -2.66 23.40 5.50
CA MET A 253 -1.64 24.43 5.62
C MET A 253 -1.55 25.30 4.35
N GLU A 254 -1.19 26.56 4.53
CA GLU A 254 -1.00 27.53 3.45
C GLU A 254 0.37 27.43 2.77
N ARG A 255 1.17 26.49 3.18
CA ARG A 255 2.50 26.24 2.64
C ARG A 255 2.52 24.97 1.79
N CYS A 256 3.15 25.06 0.61
CA CYS A 256 3.45 23.88 -0.20
C CYS A 256 4.86 23.37 0.14
N PRO A 257 5.01 22.18 0.74
CA PRO A 257 6.31 21.60 1.02
C PRO A 257 6.97 21.06 -0.26
N TRP A 258 8.31 20.97 -0.24
CA TRP A 258 9.08 20.47 -1.37
C TRP A 258 8.93 18.97 -1.62
N PHE A 259 8.68 18.21 -0.55
CA PHE A 259 8.61 16.77 -0.58
C PHE A 259 7.32 16.29 0.08
N ASP A 260 6.80 15.17 -0.40
CA ASP A 260 5.93 14.33 0.39
C ASP A 260 6.80 13.44 1.27
N TYR A 261 6.43 13.29 2.55
CA TYR A 261 7.21 12.46 3.47
C TYR A 261 6.36 11.89 4.59
N MET A 262 6.91 10.84 5.20
CA MET A 262 6.49 10.31 6.47
C MET A 262 7.69 10.30 7.41
N ILE A 263 7.54 10.83 8.60
CA ILE A 263 8.55 10.76 9.66
C ILE A 263 7.90 10.22 10.93
N GLN A 264 8.63 9.39 11.66
CA GLN A 264 8.23 8.95 12.99
C GLN A 264 8.39 10.09 13.98
N GLY A 265 7.42 10.20 14.91
CA GLY A 265 7.41 11.22 15.95
C GLY A 265 8.55 11.07 16.96
N ASP A 266 8.59 12.03 17.87
CA ASP A 266 9.62 12.09 18.91
C ASP A 266 9.44 11.01 20.00
N ASP A 267 8.32 10.31 19.98
CA ASP A 267 8.02 9.16 20.85
C ASP A 267 8.65 7.84 20.36
N HIS A 268 9.48 7.90 19.31
CA HIS A 268 10.17 6.73 18.77
C HIS A 268 11.68 6.79 19.03
N ASP A 269 12.25 5.71 19.60
CA ASP A 269 13.69 5.67 19.99
C ASP A 269 14.63 5.75 18.78
N ASN A 270 14.24 5.11 17.65
CA ASN A 270 15.01 5.11 16.41
C ASN A 270 14.14 5.62 15.27
N PRO A 271 13.87 6.92 15.19
CA PRO A 271 13.00 7.48 14.19
C PRO A 271 13.59 7.32 12.80
N LYS A 272 12.71 7.08 11.83
CA LYS A 272 13.05 7.05 10.40
C LYS A 272 12.23 8.08 9.65
N VAL A 273 12.79 8.59 8.59
CA VAL A 273 12.09 9.40 7.60
C VAL A 273 12.05 8.66 6.28
N PHE A 274 10.91 8.69 5.66
CA PHE A 274 10.71 8.28 4.28
C PHE A 274 10.19 9.49 3.50
N PHE A 275 10.82 9.83 2.39
CA PHE A 275 10.41 10.95 1.55
C PHE A 275 10.50 10.59 0.07
N PHE A 276 9.71 11.29 -0.73
CA PHE A 276 9.70 11.15 -2.18
C PHE A 276 9.45 12.50 -2.85
N GLY A 277 10.03 12.65 -4.04
CA GLY A 277 9.93 13.89 -4.81
C GLY A 277 8.47 14.19 -5.20
N ARG A 278 8.06 15.45 -5.05
CA ARG A 278 6.80 15.94 -5.61
C ARG A 278 6.99 16.28 -7.08
N LYS A 279 6.00 15.92 -7.90
CA LYS A 279 5.88 16.55 -9.22
C LYS A 279 5.59 18.03 -9.00
N SER A 280 6.39 18.90 -9.63
CA SER A 280 6.13 20.33 -9.67
C SER A 280 4.76 20.62 -10.29
N HIS A 281 4.06 21.68 -9.83
CA HIS A 281 2.78 22.10 -10.40
C HIS A 281 2.89 22.47 -11.90
N ASN A 282 4.08 22.83 -12.37
CA ASN A 282 4.34 23.24 -13.74
C ASN A 282 4.78 22.07 -14.64
N TYR A 283 4.67 20.84 -14.19
CA TYR A 283 5.09 19.68 -14.98
C TYR A 283 3.98 19.30 -15.95
N ASP A 284 4.23 19.50 -17.23
CA ASP A 284 3.35 19.09 -18.30
C ASP A 284 3.25 17.56 -18.31
N SER A 285 2.04 17.04 -18.14
CA SER A 285 1.77 15.60 -17.99
C SER A 285 2.01 14.81 -19.27
N THR A 286 2.35 15.47 -20.36
CA THR A 286 2.56 14.86 -21.68
C THR A 286 3.98 14.36 -21.92
N SER A 287 4.95 14.79 -21.13
CA SER A 287 6.33 14.38 -21.27
C SER A 287 6.76 13.52 -20.09
N GLU A 288 7.13 12.29 -20.38
CA GLU A 288 7.84 11.32 -19.56
C GLU A 288 7.29 11.09 -18.14
N GLN A 289 6.91 9.88 -17.87
CA GLN A 289 6.61 9.39 -16.52
C GLN A 289 7.82 9.65 -15.63
N VAL A 290 7.77 10.74 -14.86
CA VAL A 290 8.80 11.00 -13.85
C VAL A 290 8.69 9.91 -12.80
N ASN A 291 9.75 9.13 -12.70
CA ASN A 291 9.89 8.10 -11.72
C ASN A 291 9.68 8.67 -10.32
N LEU A 292 8.80 8.06 -9.56
CA LEU A 292 8.60 8.39 -8.15
C LEU A 292 9.81 7.85 -7.39
N GLN A 293 10.81 8.70 -7.13
CA GLN A 293 11.98 8.31 -6.35
C GLN A 293 11.71 8.54 -4.88
N GLY A 294 11.78 7.48 -4.10
CA GLY A 294 11.64 7.53 -2.65
C GLY A 294 12.90 7.04 -1.96
N PHE A 295 13.19 7.63 -0.81
CA PHE A 295 14.33 7.30 0.03
C PHE A 295 13.89 7.17 1.47
N SER A 296 14.46 6.19 2.17
CA SER A 296 14.35 6.11 3.63
C SER A 296 15.70 6.43 4.26
N SER A 297 15.69 7.07 5.42
CA SER A 297 16.90 7.38 6.18
C SER A 297 16.61 7.34 7.68
N ASP A 298 17.55 6.84 8.43
CA ASP A 298 17.66 6.92 9.89
C ASP A 298 18.79 7.87 10.35
N SER A 299 19.42 8.55 9.40
CA SER A 299 20.47 9.53 9.71
C SER A 299 19.91 10.67 10.58
N PRO A 300 20.52 10.98 11.73
CA PRO A 300 20.09 12.07 12.60
C PRO A 300 19.96 13.41 11.87
N SER A 301 20.89 13.72 10.95
CA SER A 301 20.86 14.96 10.17
C SER A 301 19.65 15.06 9.25
N MET A 302 19.26 13.95 8.63
CA MET A 302 18.07 13.90 7.79
C MET A 302 16.80 14.00 8.62
N ILE A 303 16.74 13.29 9.73
CA ILE A 303 15.63 13.36 10.67
C ILE A 303 15.44 14.80 11.19
N ASP A 304 16.52 15.48 11.60
CA ASP A 304 16.47 16.87 12.02
C ASP A 304 16.03 17.83 10.92
N LEU A 305 16.44 17.61 9.67
CA LEU A 305 15.98 18.37 8.53
C LEU A 305 14.46 18.28 8.38
N PHE A 306 13.90 17.06 8.37
CA PHE A 306 12.46 16.84 8.20
C PHE A 306 11.66 17.25 9.45
N ARG A 307 12.23 17.19 10.66
CA ARG A 307 11.63 17.78 11.86
C ARG A 307 11.55 19.32 11.77
N LYS A 308 12.58 19.98 11.22
CA LYS A 308 12.52 21.42 10.95
C LYS A 308 11.44 21.74 9.92
N GLU A 309 11.35 20.98 8.84
CA GLU A 309 10.29 21.14 7.83
C GLU A 309 8.91 20.92 8.44
N THR A 310 8.74 19.90 9.29
CA THR A 310 7.47 19.66 10.02
C THR A 310 7.09 20.85 10.90
N ARG A 311 8.04 21.48 11.59
CA ARG A 311 7.77 22.70 12.39
C ARG A 311 7.27 23.84 11.51
N LEU A 312 7.85 24.02 10.32
CA LEU A 312 7.37 25.02 9.35
C LEU A 312 5.96 24.68 8.83
N CYS A 313 5.66 23.39 8.60
CA CYS A 313 4.30 22.97 8.28
C CYS A 313 3.31 23.30 9.40
N ARG A 314 3.67 23.02 10.67
CA ARG A 314 2.86 23.35 11.85
C ARG A 314 2.60 24.85 12.00
N SER A 315 3.59 25.69 11.70
CA SER A 315 3.43 27.14 11.76
C SER A 315 2.53 27.69 10.65
N ALA A 316 2.43 26.99 9.53
CA ALA A 316 1.63 27.36 8.36
C ALA A 316 0.20 26.79 8.38
N ILE A 317 -0.21 26.10 9.44
CA ILE A 317 -1.59 25.62 9.58
C ILE A 317 -2.54 26.82 9.62
N ASP A 318 -3.63 26.75 8.83
CA ASP A 318 -4.69 27.74 8.87
C ASP A 318 -5.24 27.89 10.31
N PRO A 319 -5.14 29.09 10.93
CA PRO A 319 -5.61 29.30 12.28
C PRO A 319 -7.12 29.04 12.48
N GLN A 320 -7.92 29.22 11.43
CA GLN A 320 -9.36 28.96 11.46
C GLN A 320 -9.66 27.47 11.65
N LEU A 321 -8.80 26.60 11.11
CA LEU A 321 -8.97 25.17 11.24
C LEU A 321 -8.52 24.62 12.60
N LYS A 322 -7.69 25.34 13.33
CA LYS A 322 -7.31 24.97 14.71
C LYS A 322 -8.46 25.15 15.70
N LYS A 323 -9.36 26.10 15.40
CA LYS A 323 -10.53 26.36 16.26
C LYS A 323 -11.60 25.32 15.97
N ASN A 324 -12.11 24.68 17.01
CA ASN A 324 -13.15 23.67 16.93
C ASN A 324 -12.79 22.47 15.98
N TYR A 325 -11.53 22.03 16.02
CA TYR A 325 -11.14 20.79 15.37
C TYR A 325 -11.85 19.59 16.05
N PRO A 326 -12.38 18.59 15.36
CA PRO A 326 -12.28 18.36 13.90
C PRO A 326 -13.37 19.04 13.04
N ASP A 327 -14.40 19.63 13.64
CA ASP A 327 -15.56 20.18 12.91
C ASP A 327 -15.18 21.27 11.89
N SER A 328 -14.16 22.07 12.22
CA SER A 328 -13.65 23.10 11.30
C SER A 328 -13.08 22.49 10.03
N LEU A 329 -12.38 21.36 10.11
CA LEU A 329 -11.85 20.63 8.96
C LEU A 329 -12.98 20.01 8.13
N ILE A 330 -13.97 19.41 8.79
CA ILE A 330 -15.13 18.83 8.10
C ILE A 330 -15.91 19.91 7.35
N ARG A 331 -16.11 21.07 7.97
CA ARG A 331 -16.72 22.24 7.31
C ARG A 331 -15.91 22.71 6.11
N TYR A 332 -14.58 22.73 6.23
CA TYR A 332 -13.70 23.06 5.10
C TYR A 332 -13.92 22.10 3.93
N PHE A 333 -13.91 20.79 4.16
CA PHE A 333 -14.19 19.81 3.10
C PHE A 333 -15.59 20.00 2.51
N THR A 334 -16.61 20.20 3.35
CA THR A 334 -17.97 20.44 2.86
C THR A 334 -18.04 21.71 1.98
N GLN A 335 -17.34 22.78 2.36
CA GLN A 335 -17.27 24.00 1.55
C GLN A 335 -16.53 23.79 0.23
N LEU A 336 -15.42 23.05 0.28
CA LEU A 336 -14.63 22.66 -0.91
C LEU A 336 -15.54 21.90 -1.90
N PHE A 337 -16.27 20.88 -1.43
CA PHE A 337 -17.17 20.13 -2.31
C PHE A 337 -18.43 20.92 -2.73
N ARG A 338 -18.84 21.91 -1.97
CA ARG A 338 -19.92 22.82 -2.37
C ARG A 338 -19.57 23.63 -3.62
N SER A 339 -18.32 24.04 -3.77
CA SER A 339 -17.86 24.74 -4.98
C SER A 339 -17.95 23.89 -6.26
N TYR A 340 -18.09 22.56 -6.10
CA TYR A 340 -18.29 21.60 -7.19
C TYR A 340 -19.73 21.01 -7.23
N GLY A 341 -20.67 21.54 -6.45
CA GLY A 341 -22.04 21.03 -6.40
C GLY A 341 -22.21 19.66 -5.72
N CYS A 342 -21.21 19.19 -4.98
CA CYS A 342 -21.16 17.82 -4.43
C CYS A 342 -21.28 17.76 -2.90
N ALA A 343 -21.59 18.86 -2.21
CA ALA A 343 -21.61 18.92 -0.74
C ALA A 343 -22.62 17.96 -0.09
N GLU A 344 -23.80 17.82 -0.68
CA GLU A 344 -24.85 16.92 -0.16
C GLU A 344 -24.42 15.46 -0.26
N ALA A 345 -23.88 15.05 -1.42
CA ALA A 345 -23.36 13.70 -1.62
C ALA A 345 -22.19 13.40 -0.67
N PHE A 346 -21.25 14.33 -0.49
CA PHE A 346 -20.16 14.20 0.46
C PHE A 346 -20.67 13.98 1.90
N THR A 347 -21.66 14.77 2.33
CA THR A 347 -22.26 14.65 3.67
C THR A 347 -22.97 13.31 3.84
N ALA A 348 -23.73 12.87 2.84
CA ALA A 348 -24.42 11.58 2.86
C ALA A 348 -23.43 10.41 3.01
N TYR A 349 -22.31 10.46 2.29
CA TYR A 349 -21.27 9.43 2.43
C TYR A 349 -20.56 9.47 3.79
N MET A 350 -20.40 10.63 4.40
CA MET A 350 -19.84 10.74 5.76
C MET A 350 -20.75 10.12 6.82
N ASP A 351 -22.08 10.26 6.65
CA ASP A 351 -23.06 9.77 7.63
C ASP A 351 -23.40 8.29 7.42
N SER A 352 -23.08 7.75 6.26
CA SER A 352 -23.19 6.32 5.93
C SER A 352 -21.87 5.82 5.33
N PRO A 353 -20.79 5.82 6.12
CA PRO A 353 -19.53 5.31 5.62
C PRO A 353 -19.72 3.85 5.21
N GLU A 354 -19.30 3.51 3.99
CA GLU A 354 -19.17 2.08 3.66
C GLU A 354 -18.28 1.43 4.71
N PRO A 355 -18.59 0.18 5.10
CA PRO A 355 -17.70 -0.57 5.95
C PRO A 355 -16.32 -0.55 5.29
N THR A 356 -15.44 0.21 5.87
CA THR A 356 -14.04 0.19 5.52
C THR A 356 -13.55 -1.23 5.78
N ALA A 357 -12.38 -1.63 5.31
CA ALA A 357 -11.78 -2.90 5.73
C ALA A 357 -11.76 -3.06 7.27
N MET A 358 -12.06 -1.97 8.00
CA MET A 358 -12.21 -1.88 9.45
C MET A 358 -13.44 -2.63 9.99
N ASP A 359 -14.49 -2.80 9.18
CA ASP A 359 -15.77 -3.31 9.66
C ASP A 359 -16.11 -4.71 9.12
N ARG A 360 -15.20 -5.35 8.39
CA ARG A 360 -15.38 -6.73 7.93
C ARG A 360 -14.70 -7.67 8.92
N PRO A 361 -15.47 -8.61 9.51
CA PRO A 361 -14.96 -9.59 10.44
C PRO A 361 -13.92 -10.50 9.79
#